data_c528a23bf2a2a583f1e5b74c24f911e6
#
_entry.id   c528a23bf2a2a583f1e5b74c24f911e6
#
_cell.length_a   1.000
_cell.length_b   1.000
_cell.length_c   1.000
_cell.angle_alpha   90.00
_cell.angle_beta   90.00
_cell.angle_gamma   90.00
#
_symmetry.space_group_name_H-M   'P 1'
#
loop_
_entity.id
_entity.type
_entity.pdbx_description
1 polymer ?
#
loop_
_entity_poly.entity_id
_entity_poly.type
_entity_poly.pdbx_seq_one_letter_code
_entity_poly.pdbx_strand_id
1 'polypeptide(L)'
;RVRQLTHAVLPDMIKGHWGRVINLSGKSEPDALLAATPAKAAIHGWSKGLSREVGKHGITVNCLAPGRIMSEQIRRKYSPEFRAHEEQHEIPLGRYGEPEEIAAMAVFLASQRGSYITGTVIPVDGGMRRFAF
;
A
#
# COMPACT_ATOMS: atom_id res chain seq x y z
N ARG A 1 -10.68 -1.89 11.85
CA ARG A 1 -9.47 -2.02 12.71
C ARG A 1 -8.42 -0.98 12.38
N VAL A 2 -8.06 -0.74 11.10
CA VAL A 2 -7.06 0.29 10.71
C VAL A 2 -7.42 1.64 11.32
N ARG A 3 -8.63 2.15 11.09
CA ARG A 3 -9.11 3.42 11.65
C ARG A 3 -9.00 3.47 13.18
N GLN A 4 -9.36 2.40 13.87
CA GLN A 4 -9.33 2.35 15.34
C GLN A 4 -7.90 2.44 15.88
N LEU A 5 -6.96 1.68 15.29
CA LEU A 5 -5.55 1.72 15.66
C LEU A 5 -4.95 3.10 15.40
N THR A 6 -5.19 3.65 14.22
CA THR A 6 -4.68 4.98 13.89
C THR A 6 -5.23 6.03 14.86
N HIS A 7 -6.55 6.00 15.14
CA HIS A 7 -7.17 6.92 16.08
C HIS A 7 -6.58 6.83 17.50
N ALA A 8 -6.21 5.63 17.93
CA ALA A 8 -5.63 5.43 19.26
C ALA A 8 -4.21 6.02 19.41
N VAL A 9 -3.41 6.03 18.34
CA VAL A 9 -2.02 6.55 18.38
C VAL A 9 -1.89 8.00 17.91
N LEU A 10 -2.91 8.51 17.23
CA LEU A 10 -2.89 9.84 16.63
C LEU A 10 -2.68 11.00 17.65
N PRO A 11 -3.28 10.99 18.86
CA PRO A 11 -3.05 12.04 19.84
C PRO A 11 -1.57 12.21 20.23
N ASP A 12 -0.85 11.10 20.38
CA ASP A 12 0.57 11.14 20.72
C ASP A 12 1.42 11.63 19.54
N MET A 13 1.08 11.24 18.32
CA MET A 13 1.72 11.75 17.10
C MET A 13 1.52 13.27 16.96
N ILE A 14 0.31 13.77 17.23
CA ILE A 14 -0.01 15.20 17.20
C ILE A 14 0.79 15.96 18.25
N LYS A 15 0.81 15.47 19.49
CA LYS A 15 1.59 16.06 20.59
C LYS A 15 3.10 16.09 20.28
N GLY A 16 3.61 15.03 19.65
CA GLY A 16 5.01 14.92 19.26
C GLY A 16 5.38 15.67 17.98
N HIS A 17 4.42 16.27 17.28
CA HIS A 17 4.61 16.89 15.96
C HIS A 17 5.35 15.99 14.95
N TRP A 18 5.11 14.69 15.05
CA TRP A 18 5.71 13.68 14.19
C TRP A 18 4.87 12.41 14.14
N GLY A 19 4.68 11.87 12.95
CA GLY A 19 4.00 10.59 12.78
C GLY A 19 4.07 10.08 11.35
N ARG A 20 3.96 8.77 11.23
CA ARG A 20 3.95 8.07 9.94
C ARG A 20 2.88 6.98 9.97
N VAL A 21 1.86 7.15 9.16
CA VAL A 21 0.79 6.16 8.98
C VAL A 21 0.96 5.56 7.59
N ILE A 22 1.31 4.27 7.53
CA ILE A 22 1.54 3.54 6.28
C ILE A 22 0.58 2.37 6.23
N ASN A 23 -0.40 2.44 5.35
CA ASN A 23 -1.41 1.40 5.18
C ASN A 23 -1.03 0.48 4.03
N LEU A 24 -0.90 -0.81 4.30
CA LEU A 24 -0.81 -1.82 3.24
C LEU A 24 -2.22 -2.06 2.67
N SER A 25 -2.44 -1.61 1.46
CA SER A 25 -3.73 -1.71 0.78
C SER A 25 -3.71 -2.81 -0.29
N GLY A 26 -3.66 -2.48 -1.52
CA GLY A 26 -3.62 -3.37 -2.68
C GLY A 26 -4.34 -2.76 -3.86
N LYS A 27 -4.54 -3.57 -4.89
CA LYS A 27 -5.21 -3.17 -6.13
C LYS A 27 -6.62 -2.65 -5.82
N SER A 28 -6.94 -1.46 -6.30
CA SER A 28 -8.27 -0.85 -6.23
C SER A 28 -9.06 -1.00 -7.53
N GLU A 29 -8.41 -1.47 -8.59
CA GLU A 29 -9.02 -1.76 -9.88
C GLU A 29 -9.52 -3.20 -9.88
N PRO A 30 -10.83 -3.43 -9.95
CA PRO A 30 -11.35 -4.78 -9.92
C PRO A 30 -11.22 -5.45 -11.30
N ASP A 31 -10.63 -6.63 -11.33
CA ASP A 31 -10.71 -7.52 -12.50
C ASP A 31 -12.02 -8.31 -12.49
N ALA A 32 -12.62 -8.46 -11.32
CA ALA A 32 -13.87 -9.15 -11.07
C ALA A 32 -14.52 -8.64 -9.78
N LEU A 33 -15.75 -9.06 -9.49
CA LEU A 33 -16.44 -8.72 -8.25
C LEU A 33 -15.79 -9.42 -7.07
N LEU A 34 -14.87 -8.75 -6.41
CA LEU A 34 -14.15 -9.23 -5.22
C LEU A 34 -14.48 -8.33 -4.02
N ALA A 35 -14.93 -8.93 -2.92
CA ALA A 35 -15.27 -8.19 -1.70
C ALA A 35 -14.11 -7.39 -1.10
N ALA A 36 -12.86 -7.81 -1.35
CA ALA A 36 -11.68 -7.12 -0.86
C ALA A 36 -11.41 -5.78 -1.56
N THR A 37 -11.80 -5.63 -2.83
CA THR A 37 -11.51 -4.42 -3.63
C THR A 37 -12.19 -3.16 -3.08
N PRO A 38 -13.49 -3.16 -2.73
CA PRO A 38 -14.14 -2.00 -2.10
C PRO A 38 -13.46 -1.59 -0.79
N ALA A 39 -13.05 -2.56 0.03
CA ALA A 39 -12.35 -2.27 1.28
C ALA A 39 -10.98 -1.60 1.04
N LYS A 40 -10.26 -2.00 -0.01
CA LYS A 40 -8.99 -1.37 -0.42
C LYS A 40 -9.22 0.05 -0.94
N ALA A 41 -10.23 0.27 -1.77
CA ALA A 41 -10.59 1.60 -2.25
C ALA A 41 -11.00 2.53 -1.10
N ALA A 42 -11.77 2.02 -0.13
CA ALA A 42 -12.18 2.79 1.04
C ALA A 42 -10.99 3.28 1.88
N ILE A 43 -9.96 2.44 2.07
CA ILE A 43 -8.77 2.85 2.82
C ILE A 43 -7.98 3.95 2.09
N HIS A 44 -7.98 3.95 0.74
CA HIS A 44 -7.33 5.01 -0.05
C HIS A 44 -8.00 6.37 0.21
N GLY A 45 -9.33 6.44 0.08
CA GLY A 45 -10.10 7.66 0.32
C GLY A 45 -9.95 8.16 1.76
N TRP A 46 -10.06 7.25 2.75
CA TRP A 46 -9.88 7.58 4.15
C TRP A 46 -8.47 8.11 4.45
N SER A 47 -7.43 7.46 3.94
CA SER A 47 -6.04 7.90 4.12
C SER A 47 -5.80 9.28 3.53
N LYS A 48 -6.38 9.56 2.36
CA LYS A 48 -6.33 10.88 1.72
C LYS A 48 -6.98 11.96 2.60
N GLY A 49 -8.18 11.71 3.11
CA GLY A 49 -8.86 12.62 4.02
C GLY A 49 -8.04 12.91 5.27
N LEU A 50 -7.59 11.84 5.96
CA LEU A 50 -6.78 11.98 7.17
C LEU A 50 -5.49 12.76 6.94
N SER A 51 -4.80 12.53 5.82
CA SER A 51 -3.56 13.25 5.52
C SER A 51 -3.72 14.78 5.49
N ARG A 52 -4.89 15.25 5.06
CA ARG A 52 -5.21 16.67 5.00
C ARG A 52 -5.46 17.30 6.38
N GLU A 53 -5.99 16.51 7.31
CA GLU A 53 -6.27 16.97 8.68
C GLU A 53 -5.00 17.01 9.54
N VAL A 54 -4.14 15.99 9.41
CA VAL A 54 -3.00 15.80 10.31
C VAL A 54 -1.67 16.32 9.77
N GLY A 55 -1.61 16.69 8.49
CA GLY A 55 -0.37 17.15 7.85
C GLY A 55 0.28 18.34 8.54
N LYS A 56 -0.52 19.29 9.04
CA LYS A 56 -0.05 20.46 9.83
C LYS A 56 0.68 20.09 11.12
N HIS A 57 0.54 18.86 11.59
CA HIS A 57 1.23 18.31 12.76
C HIS A 57 2.48 17.48 12.40
N GLY A 58 2.98 17.58 11.17
CA GLY A 58 4.16 16.80 10.74
C GLY A 58 3.89 15.30 10.54
N ILE A 59 2.62 14.91 10.43
CA ILE A 59 2.19 13.52 10.27
C ILE A 59 1.90 13.24 8.81
N THR A 60 2.49 12.18 8.26
CA THR A 60 2.17 11.71 6.90
C THR A 60 1.29 10.45 6.93
N VAL A 61 0.39 10.35 5.96
CA VAL A 61 -0.52 9.20 5.83
C VAL A 61 -0.48 8.73 4.38
N ASN A 62 0.02 7.53 4.15
CA ASN A 62 0.18 6.97 2.81
C ASN A 62 -0.34 5.53 2.73
N CYS A 63 -0.66 5.09 1.53
CA CYS A 63 -0.96 3.70 1.24
C CYS A 63 0.12 3.11 0.34
N LEU A 64 0.59 1.90 0.67
CA LEU A 64 1.31 1.06 -0.27
C LEU A 64 0.32 0.08 -0.90
N ALA A 65 0.32 0.03 -2.21
CA ALA A 65 -0.51 -0.89 -2.98
C ALA A 65 0.37 -1.97 -3.64
N PRO A 66 0.61 -3.10 -2.93
CA PRO A 66 1.40 -4.19 -3.47
C PRO A 66 0.72 -4.83 -4.68
N GLY A 67 1.52 -5.20 -5.68
CA GLY A 67 1.13 -6.12 -6.72
C GLY A 67 1.23 -7.58 -6.27
N ARG A 68 1.81 -8.41 -7.11
CA ARG A 68 2.12 -9.81 -6.79
C ARG A 68 3.43 -9.90 -6.03
N ILE A 69 3.34 -10.07 -4.73
CA ILE A 69 4.50 -10.22 -3.85
C ILE A 69 4.60 -11.66 -3.40
N MET A 70 5.79 -12.25 -3.56
CA MET A 70 6.03 -13.63 -3.20
C MET A 70 5.82 -13.83 -1.68
N SER A 71 5.09 -14.86 -1.34
CA SER A 71 4.81 -15.23 0.04
C SER A 71 4.49 -16.70 0.14
N GLU A 72 4.53 -17.25 1.34
CA GLU A 72 4.10 -18.64 1.56
C GLU A 72 2.63 -18.85 1.16
N GLN A 73 1.77 -17.87 1.40
CA GLN A 73 0.37 -17.92 0.97
C GLN A 73 0.24 -18.00 -0.55
N ILE A 74 1.03 -17.21 -1.29
CA ILE A 74 1.05 -17.24 -2.77
C ILE A 74 1.52 -18.61 -3.26
N ARG A 75 2.60 -19.15 -2.68
CA ARG A 75 3.14 -20.47 -3.02
C ARG A 75 2.12 -21.60 -2.82
N ARG A 76 1.33 -21.50 -1.73
CA ARG A 76 0.28 -22.49 -1.44
C ARG A 76 -0.96 -22.34 -2.32
N LYS A 77 -1.34 -21.09 -2.65
CA LYS A 77 -2.59 -20.81 -3.34
C LYS A 77 -2.52 -20.96 -4.86
N TYR A 78 -1.38 -20.65 -5.45
CA TYR A 78 -1.19 -20.61 -6.90
C TYR A 78 -0.14 -21.63 -7.35
N SER A 79 -0.47 -22.43 -8.38
CA SER A 79 0.47 -23.39 -8.95
C SER A 79 1.67 -22.68 -9.62
N PRO A 80 2.80 -23.39 -9.82
CA PRO A 80 3.95 -22.84 -10.55
C PRO A 80 3.57 -22.35 -11.94
N GLU A 81 2.72 -23.09 -12.66
CA GLU A 81 2.27 -22.78 -14.02
C GLU A 81 1.43 -21.51 -14.04
N PHE A 82 0.52 -21.34 -13.07
CA PHE A 82 -0.29 -20.14 -12.94
C PHE A 82 0.61 -18.92 -12.67
N ARG A 83 1.58 -19.06 -11.77
CA ARG A 83 2.51 -17.97 -11.47
C ARG A 83 3.36 -17.59 -12.69
N ALA A 84 3.91 -18.57 -13.41
CA ALA A 84 4.66 -18.33 -14.64
C ALA A 84 3.83 -17.62 -15.70
N HIS A 85 2.55 -17.96 -15.82
CA HIS A 85 1.63 -17.27 -16.72
C HIS A 85 1.43 -15.80 -16.31
N GLU A 86 1.21 -15.51 -15.02
CA GLU A 86 1.08 -14.12 -14.54
C GLU A 86 2.38 -13.34 -14.75
N GLU A 87 3.54 -13.93 -14.49
CA GLU A 87 4.86 -13.31 -14.72
C GLU A 87 5.04 -12.92 -16.18
N GLN A 88 4.62 -13.76 -17.10
CA GLN A 88 4.77 -13.53 -18.53
C GLN A 88 3.76 -12.53 -19.10
N HIS A 89 2.51 -12.49 -18.59
CA HIS A 89 1.42 -11.79 -19.26
C HIS A 89 0.85 -10.61 -18.46
N GLU A 90 0.97 -10.63 -17.12
CA GLU A 90 0.34 -9.63 -16.27
C GLU A 90 1.33 -8.70 -15.56
N ILE A 91 2.58 -9.11 -15.40
CA ILE A 91 3.59 -8.34 -14.67
C ILE A 91 4.64 -7.80 -15.66
N PRO A 92 4.67 -6.52 -15.99
CA PRO A 92 5.66 -5.96 -16.92
C PRO A 92 7.12 -6.25 -16.57
N LEU A 93 7.48 -6.32 -15.26
CA LEU A 93 8.82 -6.71 -14.83
C LEU A 93 9.10 -8.22 -14.97
N GLY A 94 8.12 -9.03 -15.39
CA GLY A 94 8.29 -10.44 -15.68
C GLY A 94 8.52 -11.33 -14.45
N ARG A 95 8.24 -10.84 -13.24
CA ARG A 95 8.42 -11.60 -12.00
C ARG A 95 7.52 -11.11 -10.88
N TYR A 96 7.28 -11.96 -9.91
CA TYR A 96 6.75 -11.52 -8.63
C TYR A 96 7.77 -10.62 -7.90
N GLY A 97 7.28 -9.66 -7.13
CA GLY A 97 8.12 -8.88 -6.22
C GLY A 97 8.46 -9.69 -4.96
N GLU A 98 9.53 -9.30 -4.29
CA GLU A 98 9.92 -9.86 -3.01
C GLU A 98 9.42 -8.97 -1.84
N PRO A 99 9.19 -9.53 -0.65
CA PRO A 99 8.74 -8.77 0.51
C PRO A 99 9.63 -7.57 0.85
N GLU A 100 10.92 -7.70 0.63
CA GLU A 100 11.94 -6.67 0.87
C GLU A 100 11.72 -5.43 -0.01
N GLU A 101 11.15 -5.59 -1.20
CA GLU A 101 10.89 -4.48 -2.12
C GLU A 101 9.75 -3.58 -1.58
N ILE A 102 8.73 -4.19 -0.95
CA ILE A 102 7.69 -3.44 -0.23
C ILE A 102 8.28 -2.83 1.05
N ALA A 103 9.08 -3.59 1.79
CA ALA A 103 9.69 -3.13 3.03
C ALA A 103 10.60 -1.93 2.79
N ALA A 104 11.39 -1.90 1.72
CA ALA A 104 12.24 -0.77 1.37
C ALA A 104 11.42 0.52 1.19
N MET A 105 10.29 0.46 0.49
CA MET A 105 9.40 1.62 0.34
C MET A 105 8.77 2.02 1.68
N ALA A 106 8.36 1.05 2.50
CA ALA A 106 7.80 1.33 3.83
C ALA A 106 8.82 2.04 4.74
N VAL A 107 10.07 1.57 4.76
CA VAL A 107 11.17 2.17 5.51
C VAL A 107 11.46 3.59 5.01
N PHE A 108 11.49 3.80 3.69
CA PHE A 108 11.65 5.12 3.12
C PHE A 108 10.56 6.09 3.58
N LEU A 109 9.29 5.69 3.49
CA LEU A 109 8.16 6.52 3.93
C LEU A 109 8.15 6.76 5.46
N ALA A 110 8.64 5.81 6.25
CA ALA A 110 8.76 5.93 7.68
C ALA A 110 9.88 6.90 8.11
N SER A 111 10.85 7.15 7.25
CA SER A 111 12.00 8.00 7.52
C SER A 111 11.70 9.49 7.37
N GLN A 112 12.66 10.35 7.76
CA GLN A 112 12.63 11.79 7.49
C GLN A 112 12.63 12.11 5.99
N ARG A 113 13.22 11.25 5.15
CA ARG A 113 13.27 11.44 3.69
C ARG A 113 11.88 11.36 3.04
N GLY A 114 10.93 10.64 3.66
CA GLY A 114 9.53 10.57 3.23
C GLY A 114 8.64 11.72 3.76
N SER A 115 9.18 12.73 4.43
CA SER A 115 8.41 13.74 5.15
C SER A 115 7.52 14.63 4.27
N TYR A 116 7.83 14.74 2.98
CA TYR A 116 7.02 15.53 2.03
C TYR A 116 6.06 14.69 1.18
N ILE A 117 5.96 13.40 1.48
CA ILE A 117 5.06 12.46 0.80
C ILE A 117 3.90 12.14 1.73
N THR A 118 2.69 12.61 1.38
CA THR A 118 1.48 12.33 2.17
C THR A 118 0.23 12.32 1.31
N GLY A 119 -0.75 11.53 1.70
CA GLY A 119 -2.05 11.43 1.04
C GLY A 119 -1.98 10.74 -0.32
N THR A 120 -1.01 9.87 -0.55
CA THR A 120 -0.84 9.16 -1.80
C THR A 120 -1.01 7.65 -1.65
N VAL A 121 -1.32 7.01 -2.77
CA VAL A 121 -1.30 5.57 -2.95
C VAL A 121 -0.13 5.24 -3.87
N ILE A 122 0.86 4.55 -3.34
CA ILE A 122 2.09 4.21 -4.06
C ILE A 122 2.00 2.75 -4.49
N PRO A 123 1.88 2.46 -5.79
CA PRO A 123 1.96 1.10 -6.28
C PRO A 123 3.40 0.59 -6.17
N VAL A 124 3.55 -0.65 -5.70
CA VAL A 124 4.80 -1.41 -5.70
C VAL A 124 4.44 -2.77 -6.30
N ASP A 125 4.32 -2.81 -7.61
CA ASP A 125 3.56 -3.84 -8.31
C ASP A 125 4.21 -4.37 -9.59
N GLY A 126 5.45 -3.99 -9.87
CA GLY A 126 6.14 -4.41 -11.08
C GLY A 126 5.50 -3.90 -12.37
N GLY A 127 4.67 -2.84 -12.29
CA GLY A 127 3.98 -2.27 -13.44
C GLY A 127 2.63 -2.91 -13.76
N MET A 128 2.09 -3.77 -12.88
CA MET A 128 0.81 -4.47 -13.12
C MET A 128 -0.38 -3.52 -13.27
N ARG A 129 -0.32 -2.35 -12.68
CA ARG A 129 -1.38 -1.36 -12.79
C ARG A 129 -1.49 -0.85 -14.22
N ARG A 130 -2.67 -0.94 -14.81
CA ARG A 130 -2.89 -0.57 -16.22
C ARG A 130 -3.18 0.91 -16.41
N PHE A 131 -3.66 1.60 -15.38
CA PHE A 131 -4.01 3.01 -15.45
C PHE A 131 -2.98 3.86 -14.71
N ALA A 132 -2.63 4.99 -15.28
CA ALA A 132 -1.62 5.90 -14.71
C ALA A 132 -2.12 6.64 -13.45
N PHE A 133 -3.44 6.68 -13.23
CA PHE A 133 -4.09 7.46 -12.18
C PHE A 133 -5.07 6.62 -11.36
#